data_ef89824a339faf405d87e933e0f6e825
#
_entry.id   ef89824a339faf405d87e933e0f6e825
#
_cell.length_a   1.000
_cell.length_b   1.000
_cell.length_c   1.000
_cell.angle_alpha   90.00
_cell.angle_beta   90.00
_cell.angle_gamma   90.00
#
_symmetry.space_group_name_H-M   'P 1'
#
loop_
_entity.id
_entity.type
_entity.pdbx_description
1 polymer ?
#
loop_
_entity_poly.entity_id
_entity_poly.type
_entity_poly.pdbx_seq_one_letter_code
_entity_poly.pdbx_strand_id
1 'polypeptide(L)'
;VQSENKLQLISEVTGIIDFTNIRFKKGQKFMKGQTIIKINSDEAEAFLRQSRSQFQNQIASVLADIKIDYPESYKKWEDYFLNYDIEENIQDLPEQSTNNETFFLTGRGIISSYYGVRSAEERLNKYSITAPFDGIVSSSFVENGTMARAGLVLGEFINSDSFEIEVNIPTEYKPYIIIDKEVNIKLSDESSVVGKINRINNNVNRETQTVSVFVKSNSKKLSDGMYIDLDLSLKSIENSFK
;
A
#
# COMPACT_ATOMS: atom_id res chain seq x y z
N VAL A 1 4.95 -22.76 4.66
CA VAL A 1 5.49 -21.41 4.88
C VAL A 1 4.88 -20.47 3.87
N GLN A 2 4.37 -19.35 4.31
CA GLN A 2 3.83 -18.30 3.45
C GLN A 2 4.45 -16.96 3.87
N SER A 3 4.66 -16.06 2.92
CA SER A 3 5.01 -14.68 3.27
C SER A 3 3.85 -14.05 4.05
N GLU A 4 4.14 -13.34 5.15
CA GLU A 4 3.12 -12.67 5.97
C GLU A 4 2.33 -11.62 5.17
N ASN A 5 3.01 -10.94 4.26
CA ASN A 5 2.41 -9.92 3.40
C ASN A 5 2.58 -10.33 1.94
N LYS A 6 1.50 -10.79 1.33
CA LYS A 6 1.41 -11.09 -0.09
C LYS A 6 0.40 -10.14 -0.72
N LEU A 7 0.84 -9.35 -1.69
CA LEU A 7 0.04 -8.36 -2.38
C LEU A 7 -0.02 -8.66 -3.87
N GLN A 8 -1.22 -8.69 -4.43
CA GLN A 8 -1.41 -8.63 -5.88
C GLN A 8 -1.32 -7.18 -6.35
N LEU A 9 -0.41 -6.93 -7.29
CA LEU A 9 -0.27 -5.63 -7.93
C LEU A 9 -1.30 -5.54 -9.05
N ILE A 10 -2.27 -4.65 -8.90
CA ILE A 10 -3.38 -4.47 -9.85
C ILE A 10 -3.26 -3.07 -10.45
N SER A 11 -3.42 -2.96 -11.76
CA SER A 11 -3.49 -1.65 -12.41
C SER A 11 -4.83 -0.99 -12.13
N GLU A 12 -4.80 0.27 -11.69
CA GLU A 12 -6.01 1.09 -11.54
C GLU A 12 -6.30 1.94 -12.78
N VAL A 13 -5.34 1.99 -13.73
CA VAL A 13 -5.41 2.83 -14.93
C VAL A 13 -5.10 2.01 -16.17
N THR A 14 -5.44 2.57 -17.33
CA THR A 14 -5.11 1.98 -18.64
C THR A 14 -3.97 2.76 -19.29
N GLY A 15 -2.97 2.06 -19.79
CA GLY A 15 -1.81 2.65 -20.47
C GLY A 15 -0.73 1.62 -20.77
N ILE A 16 0.30 2.02 -21.46
CA ILE A 16 1.44 1.16 -21.79
C ILE A 16 2.41 1.16 -20.60
N ILE A 17 2.91 -0.01 -20.23
CA ILE A 17 3.93 -0.15 -19.17
C ILE A 17 5.25 0.37 -19.72
N ASP A 18 5.79 1.41 -19.06
CA ASP A 18 7.04 2.03 -19.41
C ASP A 18 8.26 1.26 -18.92
N PHE A 19 9.40 1.56 -19.51
CA PHE A 19 10.69 1.05 -19.06
C PHE A 19 11.10 1.78 -17.77
N THR A 20 11.36 0.99 -16.74
CA THR A 20 11.92 1.47 -15.47
C THR A 20 13.38 1.05 -15.34
N ASN A 21 14.16 1.76 -14.52
CA ASN A 21 15.57 1.41 -14.25
C ASN A 21 15.71 0.00 -13.67
N ILE A 22 14.71 -0.45 -12.90
CA ILE A 22 14.64 -1.79 -12.32
C ILE A 22 13.49 -2.53 -13.01
N ARG A 23 13.80 -3.64 -13.67
CA ARG A 23 12.79 -4.42 -14.38
C ARG A 23 11.87 -5.15 -13.40
N PHE A 24 10.58 -5.10 -13.67
CA PHE A 24 9.58 -5.89 -12.95
C PHE A 24 9.66 -7.37 -13.36
N LYS A 25 10.50 -8.15 -12.67
CA LYS A 25 10.70 -9.58 -12.94
C LYS A 25 10.72 -10.36 -11.64
N LYS A 26 10.30 -11.63 -11.72
CA LYS A 26 10.37 -12.58 -10.59
C LYS A 26 11.75 -12.59 -9.95
N GLY A 27 11.80 -12.49 -8.62
CA GLY A 27 13.02 -12.46 -7.82
C GLY A 27 13.65 -11.06 -7.65
N GLN A 28 13.12 -10.04 -8.34
CA GLN A 28 13.61 -8.67 -8.20
C GLN A 28 13.16 -8.07 -6.86
N LYS A 29 14.11 -7.44 -6.16
CA LYS A 29 13.88 -6.76 -4.88
C LYS A 29 13.56 -5.30 -5.09
N PHE A 30 12.65 -4.78 -4.25
CA PHE A 30 12.32 -3.36 -4.16
C PHE A 30 12.23 -2.94 -2.69
N MET A 31 12.69 -1.74 -2.40
CA MET A 31 12.51 -1.11 -1.09
C MET A 31 11.18 -0.38 -1.04
N LYS A 32 10.63 -0.20 0.16
CA LYS A 32 9.42 0.60 0.39
C LYS A 32 9.52 1.97 -0.29
N GLY A 33 8.49 2.35 -1.04
CA GLY A 33 8.41 3.60 -1.78
C GLY A 33 9.10 3.60 -3.16
N GLN A 34 9.89 2.56 -3.51
CA GLN A 34 10.43 2.44 -4.86
C GLN A 34 9.33 2.13 -5.88
N THR A 35 9.42 2.74 -7.06
CA THR A 35 8.52 2.44 -8.17
C THR A 35 8.80 1.05 -8.72
N ILE A 36 7.79 0.18 -8.63
CA ILE A 36 7.82 -1.19 -9.17
C ILE A 36 7.46 -1.18 -10.66
N ILE A 37 6.36 -0.51 -11.01
CA ILE A 37 5.84 -0.41 -12.38
C ILE A 37 5.47 1.05 -12.63
N LYS A 38 5.86 1.57 -13.77
CA LYS A 38 5.41 2.85 -14.30
C LYS A 38 4.57 2.59 -15.56
N ILE A 39 3.41 3.23 -15.61
CA ILE A 39 2.51 3.23 -16.76
C ILE A 39 2.65 4.60 -17.42
N ASN A 40 2.64 4.67 -18.76
CA ASN A 40 2.73 5.93 -19.48
C ASN A 40 1.63 6.89 -19.01
N SER A 41 2.03 8.08 -18.58
CA SER A 41 1.19 9.08 -17.94
C SER A 41 1.07 10.39 -18.72
N ASP A 42 1.60 10.47 -19.94
CA ASP A 42 1.70 11.72 -20.70
C ASP A 42 0.35 12.45 -20.83
N GLU A 43 -0.73 11.70 -21.09
CA GLU A 43 -2.08 12.27 -21.18
C GLU A 43 -2.58 12.78 -19.82
N ALA A 44 -2.34 12.01 -18.74
CA ALA A 44 -2.74 12.39 -17.39
C ALA A 44 -1.95 13.61 -16.89
N GLU A 45 -0.67 13.70 -17.20
CA GLU A 45 0.18 14.85 -16.89
C GLU A 45 -0.27 16.10 -17.65
N ALA A 46 -0.59 15.98 -18.93
CA ALA A 46 -1.11 17.08 -19.72
C ALA A 46 -2.46 17.60 -19.18
N PHE A 47 -3.36 16.66 -18.81
CA PHE A 47 -4.63 17.00 -18.19
C PHE A 47 -4.46 17.70 -16.84
N LEU A 48 -3.54 17.22 -16.00
CA LEU A 48 -3.22 17.85 -14.70
C LEU A 48 -2.70 19.28 -14.90
N ARG A 49 -1.74 19.49 -15.80
CA ARG A 49 -1.23 20.83 -16.12
C ARG A 49 -2.33 21.78 -16.62
N GLN A 50 -3.23 21.29 -17.46
CA GLN A 50 -4.40 22.05 -17.91
C GLN A 50 -5.29 22.46 -16.72
N SER A 51 -5.60 21.49 -15.84
CA SER A 51 -6.45 21.73 -14.66
C SER A 51 -5.83 22.74 -13.70
N ARG A 52 -4.52 22.64 -13.44
CA ARG A 52 -3.77 23.57 -12.61
C ARG A 52 -3.76 25.00 -13.19
N SER A 53 -3.53 25.12 -14.50
CA SER A 53 -3.56 26.41 -15.18
C SER A 53 -4.96 27.04 -15.15
N GLN A 54 -6.01 26.24 -15.34
CA GLN A 54 -7.39 26.71 -15.25
C GLN A 54 -7.73 27.20 -13.83
N PHE A 55 -7.31 26.47 -12.80
CA PHE A 55 -7.49 26.89 -11.41
C PHE A 55 -6.75 28.19 -11.10
N GLN A 56 -5.50 28.35 -11.55
CA GLN A 56 -4.74 29.59 -11.40
C GLN A 56 -5.46 30.80 -12.05
N ASN A 57 -5.99 30.62 -13.26
CA ASN A 57 -6.76 31.65 -13.94
C ASN A 57 -8.04 32.05 -13.18
N GLN A 58 -8.72 31.04 -12.57
CA GLN A 58 -9.90 31.29 -11.75
C GLN A 58 -9.55 32.12 -10.50
N ILE A 59 -8.45 31.79 -9.79
CA ILE A 59 -8.01 32.59 -8.65
C ILE A 59 -7.71 34.01 -9.10
N ALA A 60 -6.94 34.18 -10.17
CA ALA A 60 -6.62 35.54 -10.71
C ALA A 60 -7.89 36.37 -10.98
N SER A 61 -8.94 35.73 -11.52
CA SER A 61 -10.19 36.41 -11.88
C SER A 61 -10.97 36.96 -10.69
N VAL A 62 -10.78 36.38 -9.48
CA VAL A 62 -11.52 36.78 -8.26
C VAL A 62 -10.71 37.66 -7.30
N LEU A 63 -9.39 37.79 -7.51
CA LEU A 63 -8.53 38.56 -6.60
C LEU A 63 -8.97 40.03 -6.44
N ALA A 64 -9.44 40.68 -7.51
CA ALA A 64 -9.92 42.05 -7.45
C ALA A 64 -11.20 42.17 -6.60
N ASP A 65 -12.12 41.25 -6.76
CA ASP A 65 -13.35 41.18 -5.97
C ASP A 65 -13.03 40.91 -4.49
N ILE A 66 -12.12 39.96 -4.21
CA ILE A 66 -11.67 39.67 -2.83
C ILE A 66 -11.04 40.90 -2.18
N LYS A 67 -10.27 41.69 -2.92
CA LYS A 67 -9.66 42.92 -2.39
C LYS A 67 -10.68 43.92 -1.94
N ILE A 68 -11.81 44.02 -2.63
CA ILE A 68 -12.88 44.98 -2.35
C ILE A 68 -13.83 44.48 -1.27
N ASP A 69 -14.31 43.24 -1.43
CA ASP A 69 -15.40 42.68 -0.62
C ASP A 69 -14.90 41.95 0.64
N TYR A 70 -13.65 41.46 0.61
CA TYR A 70 -13.03 40.67 1.70
C TYR A 70 -11.58 41.11 1.99
N PRO A 71 -11.34 42.40 2.33
CA PRO A 71 -9.97 42.94 2.44
C PRO A 71 -9.09 42.24 3.47
N GLU A 72 -9.70 41.64 4.52
CA GLU A 72 -8.97 40.85 5.54
C GLU A 72 -8.40 39.56 4.97
N SER A 73 -9.04 39.00 3.95
CA SER A 73 -8.62 37.75 3.30
C SER A 73 -7.71 37.97 2.08
N TYR A 74 -7.69 39.24 1.55
CA TYR A 74 -6.98 39.53 0.30
C TYR A 74 -5.51 39.12 0.33
N LYS A 75 -4.79 39.43 1.42
CA LYS A 75 -3.36 39.14 1.51
C LYS A 75 -3.09 37.62 1.45
N LYS A 76 -3.92 36.80 2.08
CA LYS A 76 -3.79 35.33 2.03
C LYS A 76 -3.97 34.79 0.61
N TRP A 77 -4.96 35.32 -0.12
CA TRP A 77 -5.25 34.89 -1.49
C TRP A 77 -4.21 35.38 -2.49
N GLU A 78 -3.70 36.65 -2.28
CA GLU A 78 -2.60 37.18 -3.07
C GLU A 78 -1.33 36.35 -2.89
N ASP A 79 -0.95 36.05 -1.64
CA ASP A 79 0.23 35.21 -1.34
C ASP A 79 0.07 33.76 -1.87
N TYR A 80 -1.12 33.17 -1.76
CA TYR A 80 -1.42 31.87 -2.34
C TYR A 80 -1.24 31.90 -3.87
N PHE A 81 -1.77 32.90 -4.55
CA PHE A 81 -1.65 33.03 -6.00
C PHE A 81 -0.20 33.26 -6.46
N LEU A 82 0.56 34.10 -5.75
CA LEU A 82 1.95 34.39 -6.10
C LEU A 82 2.89 33.19 -5.87
N ASN A 83 2.58 32.35 -4.90
CA ASN A 83 3.35 31.13 -4.60
C ASN A 83 2.82 29.89 -5.33
N TYR A 84 1.75 30.03 -6.13
CA TYR A 84 1.18 28.90 -6.86
C TYR A 84 2.05 28.55 -8.07
N ASP A 85 2.59 27.31 -8.07
CA ASP A 85 3.34 26.75 -9.19
C ASP A 85 2.53 25.65 -9.87
N ILE A 86 2.35 25.78 -11.19
CA ILE A 86 1.63 24.78 -12.00
C ILE A 86 2.39 23.45 -12.15
N GLU A 87 3.68 23.41 -11.85
CA GLU A 87 4.48 22.19 -11.90
C GLU A 87 4.52 21.44 -10.55
N GLU A 88 4.13 22.12 -9.46
CA GLU A 88 4.09 21.52 -8.13
C GLU A 88 2.68 21.07 -7.73
N ASN A 89 2.60 20.20 -6.71
CA ASN A 89 1.31 19.78 -6.15
C ASN A 89 0.58 20.95 -5.54
N ILE A 90 -0.76 20.97 -5.74
CA ILE A 90 -1.59 22.04 -5.23
C ILE A 90 -1.54 22.08 -3.70
N GLN A 91 -1.29 23.28 -3.16
CA GLN A 91 -1.31 23.54 -1.73
C GLN A 91 -2.75 23.67 -1.22
N ASP A 92 -2.94 23.48 0.09
CA ASP A 92 -4.26 23.67 0.70
C ASP A 92 -4.72 25.11 0.55
N LEU A 93 -6.03 25.29 0.32
CA LEU A 93 -6.63 26.61 0.17
C LEU A 93 -6.46 27.45 1.45
N PRO A 94 -6.32 28.78 1.33
CA PRO A 94 -6.36 29.67 2.49
C PRO A 94 -7.67 29.49 3.27
N GLU A 95 -7.59 29.52 4.60
CA GLU A 95 -8.77 29.49 5.45
C GLU A 95 -9.66 30.70 5.15
N GLN A 96 -10.96 30.45 4.95
CA GLN A 96 -11.95 31.49 4.75
C GLN A 96 -12.27 32.18 6.09
N SER A 97 -12.27 33.49 6.10
CA SER A 97 -12.51 34.27 7.32
C SER A 97 -13.99 34.39 7.68
N THR A 98 -14.89 34.25 6.70
CA THR A 98 -16.33 34.39 6.88
C THR A 98 -17.13 33.38 6.01
N ASN A 99 -18.37 33.08 6.42
CA ASN A 99 -19.29 32.28 5.61
C ASN A 99 -19.61 32.96 4.25
N ASN A 100 -19.67 34.28 4.21
CA ASN A 100 -19.94 35.02 2.97
C ASN A 100 -18.79 34.86 1.96
N GLU A 101 -17.55 34.85 2.43
CA GLU A 101 -16.37 34.54 1.61
C GLU A 101 -16.49 33.12 1.04
N THR A 102 -16.86 32.16 1.88
CA THR A 102 -17.07 30.77 1.45
C THR A 102 -18.14 30.64 0.36
N PHE A 103 -19.29 31.34 0.52
CA PHE A 103 -20.34 31.38 -0.50
C PHE A 103 -19.86 32.03 -1.80
N PHE A 104 -19.11 33.13 -1.71
CA PHE A 104 -18.53 33.79 -2.86
C PHE A 104 -17.58 32.86 -3.64
N LEU A 105 -16.59 32.28 -2.96
CA LEU A 105 -15.61 31.36 -3.57
C LEU A 105 -16.26 30.11 -4.17
N THR A 106 -17.29 29.56 -3.49
CA THR A 106 -18.07 28.44 -4.00
C THR A 106 -18.85 28.83 -5.24
N GLY A 107 -19.52 29.98 -5.22
CA GLY A 107 -20.28 30.50 -6.36
C GLY A 107 -19.41 30.85 -7.57
N ARG A 108 -18.14 31.24 -7.36
CA ARG A 108 -17.14 31.47 -8.41
C ARG A 108 -16.45 30.18 -8.87
N GLY A 109 -16.76 29.03 -8.27
CA GLY A 109 -16.24 27.72 -8.68
C GLY A 109 -14.81 27.44 -8.20
N ILE A 110 -14.21 28.27 -7.34
CA ILE A 110 -12.85 28.09 -6.84
C ILE A 110 -12.71 26.76 -6.10
N ILE A 111 -13.65 26.45 -5.20
CA ILE A 111 -13.63 25.22 -4.40
C ILE A 111 -13.72 23.98 -5.30
N SER A 112 -14.62 23.98 -6.27
CA SER A 112 -14.80 22.84 -7.16
C SER A 112 -13.59 22.63 -8.08
N SER A 113 -12.96 23.72 -8.56
CA SER A 113 -11.76 23.64 -9.38
C SER A 113 -10.55 23.13 -8.59
N TYR A 114 -10.41 23.57 -7.33
CA TYR A 114 -9.41 23.04 -6.40
C TYR A 114 -9.50 21.52 -6.26
N TYR A 115 -10.70 20.99 -5.96
CA TYR A 115 -10.90 19.55 -5.87
C TYR A 115 -10.75 18.84 -7.21
N GLY A 116 -11.01 19.53 -8.33
CA GLY A 116 -10.71 19.04 -9.66
C GLY A 116 -9.22 18.77 -9.88
N VAL A 117 -8.36 19.73 -9.47
CA VAL A 117 -6.91 19.56 -9.51
C VAL A 117 -6.46 18.43 -8.60
N ARG A 118 -6.93 18.37 -7.35
CA ARG A 118 -6.61 17.27 -6.42
C ARG A 118 -6.98 15.91 -6.99
N SER A 119 -8.15 15.80 -7.62
CA SER A 119 -8.57 14.56 -8.27
C SER A 119 -7.68 14.16 -9.45
N ALA A 120 -7.19 15.16 -10.22
CA ALA A 120 -6.24 14.90 -11.31
C ALA A 120 -4.85 14.46 -10.79
N GLU A 121 -4.38 15.01 -9.67
CA GLU A 121 -3.15 14.59 -8.98
C GLU A 121 -3.25 13.14 -8.48
N GLU A 122 -4.34 12.79 -7.80
CA GLU A 122 -4.59 11.44 -7.34
C GLU A 122 -4.68 10.44 -8.51
N ARG A 123 -5.28 10.86 -9.63
CA ARG A 123 -5.31 10.04 -10.83
C ARG A 123 -3.92 9.82 -11.40
N LEU A 124 -3.07 10.86 -11.45
CA LEU A 124 -1.69 10.75 -11.93
C LEU A 124 -0.86 9.81 -11.05
N ASN A 125 -1.04 9.84 -9.72
CA ASN A 125 -0.35 8.95 -8.80
C ASN A 125 -0.59 7.47 -9.11
N LYS A 126 -1.76 7.12 -9.68
CA LYS A 126 -2.11 5.73 -10.05
C LYS A 126 -1.31 5.18 -11.23
N TYR A 127 -0.60 6.03 -11.99
CA TYR A 127 0.27 5.60 -13.08
C TYR A 127 1.63 5.09 -12.57
N SER A 128 1.95 5.28 -11.30
CA SER A 128 3.16 4.78 -10.65
C SER A 128 2.81 3.84 -9.52
N ILE A 129 3.05 2.55 -9.71
CA ILE A 129 2.84 1.55 -8.67
C ILE A 129 4.12 1.43 -7.86
N THR A 130 4.05 1.77 -6.56
CA THR A 130 5.19 1.77 -5.65
C THR A 130 5.13 0.59 -4.68
N ALA A 131 6.28 0.16 -4.17
CA ALA A 131 6.39 -0.88 -3.16
C ALA A 131 5.84 -0.39 -1.80
N PRO A 132 4.81 -1.03 -1.23
CA PRO A 132 4.24 -0.63 0.06
C PRO A 132 5.13 -1.02 1.25
N PHE A 133 6.03 -1.98 1.05
CA PHE A 133 7.01 -2.50 2.01
C PHE A 133 8.23 -3.02 1.27
N ASP A 134 9.32 -3.32 1.99
CA ASP A 134 10.50 -3.98 1.42
C ASP A 134 10.14 -5.42 1.04
N GLY A 135 10.42 -5.80 -0.21
CA GLY A 135 9.97 -7.10 -0.67
C GLY A 135 10.55 -7.53 -2.01
N ILE A 136 10.00 -8.63 -2.51
CA ILE A 136 10.43 -9.30 -3.74
C ILE A 136 9.22 -9.55 -4.63
N VAL A 137 9.39 -9.42 -5.93
CA VAL A 137 8.41 -9.86 -6.94
C VAL A 137 8.37 -11.39 -6.95
N SER A 138 7.27 -11.98 -6.52
CA SER A 138 7.08 -13.44 -6.54
C SER A 138 6.61 -13.93 -7.92
N SER A 139 5.81 -13.12 -8.61
CA SER A 139 5.32 -13.41 -9.96
C SER A 139 5.16 -12.13 -10.77
N SER A 140 5.52 -12.18 -12.05
CA SER A 140 5.30 -11.10 -13.01
C SER A 140 4.47 -11.64 -14.16
N PHE A 141 3.34 -11.00 -14.47
CA PHE A 141 2.42 -11.40 -15.55
C PHE A 141 2.47 -10.45 -16.75
N VAL A 142 3.28 -9.39 -16.66
CA VAL A 142 3.42 -8.35 -17.69
C VAL A 142 4.88 -8.04 -17.95
N GLU A 143 5.12 -7.48 -19.13
CA GLU A 143 6.44 -6.98 -19.53
C GLU A 143 6.34 -5.52 -19.97
N ASN A 144 7.48 -4.84 -20.05
CA ASN A 144 7.56 -3.49 -20.56
C ASN A 144 7.03 -3.44 -22.01
N GLY A 145 6.31 -2.40 -22.34
CA GLY A 145 5.63 -2.24 -23.63
C GLY A 145 4.26 -2.93 -23.72
N THR A 146 3.86 -3.72 -22.71
CA THR A 146 2.52 -4.32 -22.65
C THR A 146 1.49 -3.28 -22.24
N MET A 147 0.26 -3.42 -22.74
CA MET A 147 -0.84 -2.58 -22.31
C MET A 147 -1.43 -3.08 -20.97
N ALA A 148 -1.30 -2.29 -19.94
CA ALA A 148 -2.07 -2.47 -18.72
C ALA A 148 -3.49 -1.94 -18.92
N ARG A 149 -4.47 -2.60 -18.31
CA ARG A 149 -5.86 -2.15 -18.24
C ARG A 149 -6.28 -2.08 -16.78
N ALA A 150 -7.18 -1.16 -16.45
CA ALA A 150 -7.75 -1.09 -15.11
C ALA A 150 -8.35 -2.45 -14.71
N GLY A 151 -7.99 -2.96 -13.52
CA GLY A 151 -8.36 -4.27 -13.01
C GLY A 151 -7.43 -5.43 -13.41
N LEU A 152 -6.44 -5.20 -14.30
CA LEU A 152 -5.48 -6.24 -14.68
C LEU A 152 -4.50 -6.51 -13.54
N VAL A 153 -4.34 -7.78 -13.16
CA VAL A 153 -3.28 -8.23 -12.24
C VAL A 153 -1.95 -8.22 -12.99
N LEU A 154 -1.02 -7.40 -12.53
CA LEU A 154 0.30 -7.21 -13.14
C LEU A 154 1.31 -8.22 -12.61
N GLY A 155 1.14 -8.67 -11.36
CA GLY A 155 1.99 -9.62 -10.70
C GLY A 155 1.72 -9.71 -9.20
N GLU A 156 2.62 -10.39 -8.49
CA GLU A 156 2.55 -10.55 -7.05
C GLU A 156 3.84 -10.05 -6.39
N PHE A 157 3.68 -9.37 -5.27
CA PHE A 157 4.76 -8.81 -4.47
C PHE A 157 4.65 -9.33 -3.03
N ILE A 158 5.74 -9.85 -2.48
CA ILE A 158 5.78 -10.47 -1.16
C ILE A 158 6.85 -9.83 -0.28
N ASN A 159 6.58 -9.80 1.03
CA ASN A 159 7.61 -9.48 2.01
C ASN A 159 8.60 -10.65 2.11
N SER A 160 9.90 -10.34 2.04
CA SER A 160 10.97 -11.34 2.11
C SER A 160 11.54 -11.56 3.51
N ASP A 161 11.10 -10.77 4.50
CA ASP A 161 11.70 -10.74 5.83
C ASP A 161 10.76 -11.26 6.93
N SER A 162 9.49 -11.51 6.61
CA SER A 162 8.51 -12.00 7.57
C SER A 162 7.65 -13.11 6.96
N PHE A 163 7.66 -14.26 7.63
CA PHE A 163 6.97 -15.46 7.18
C PHE A 163 5.99 -15.95 8.24
N GLU A 164 4.85 -16.42 7.81
CA GLU A 164 3.87 -17.13 8.62
C GLU A 164 3.83 -18.59 8.20
N ILE A 165 3.83 -19.46 9.19
CA ILE A 165 3.80 -20.90 9.02
C ILE A 165 2.49 -21.39 9.62
N GLU A 166 1.63 -21.96 8.79
CA GLU A 166 0.41 -22.59 9.26
C GLU A 166 0.68 -24.06 9.55
N VAL A 167 0.36 -24.48 10.78
CA VAL A 167 0.48 -25.87 11.23
C VAL A 167 -0.86 -26.34 11.76
N ASN A 168 -1.32 -27.46 11.26
CA ASN A 168 -2.57 -28.08 11.71
C ASN A 168 -2.28 -29.09 12.83
N ILE A 169 -2.84 -28.85 14.00
CA ILE A 169 -2.69 -29.71 15.17
C ILE A 169 -4.04 -30.34 15.57
N PRO A 170 -4.07 -31.59 16.08
CA PRO A 170 -5.28 -32.16 16.67
C PRO A 170 -5.87 -31.27 17.77
N THR A 171 -7.19 -31.17 17.78
CA THR A 171 -7.93 -30.27 18.72
C THR A 171 -7.60 -30.55 20.18
N GLU A 172 -7.27 -31.78 20.55
CA GLU A 172 -6.89 -32.20 21.90
C GLU A 172 -5.65 -31.48 22.43
N TYR A 173 -4.74 -31.04 21.55
CA TYR A 173 -3.52 -30.32 21.94
C TYR A 173 -3.72 -28.81 22.07
N LYS A 174 -4.84 -28.25 21.60
CA LYS A 174 -5.12 -26.82 21.64
C LYS A 174 -4.95 -26.20 23.04
N PRO A 175 -5.43 -26.81 24.16
CA PRO A 175 -5.28 -26.23 25.51
C PRO A 175 -3.83 -26.08 25.98
N TYR A 176 -2.89 -26.78 25.35
CA TYR A 176 -1.47 -26.78 25.73
C TYR A 176 -0.62 -25.84 24.89
N ILE A 177 -1.20 -25.22 23.87
CA ILE A 177 -0.53 -24.22 23.03
C ILE A 177 -0.59 -22.85 23.69
N ILE A 178 0.58 -22.24 23.86
CA ILE A 178 0.70 -20.92 24.48
C ILE A 178 1.10 -19.92 23.41
N ILE A 179 0.30 -18.88 23.23
CA ILE A 179 0.62 -17.75 22.34
C ILE A 179 1.91 -17.09 22.83
N ASP A 180 2.68 -16.52 21.93
CA ASP A 180 4.00 -15.89 22.15
C ASP A 180 5.12 -16.87 22.57
N LYS A 181 4.86 -18.18 22.66
CA LYS A 181 5.90 -19.17 22.91
C LYS A 181 6.81 -19.32 21.68
N GLU A 182 8.10 -19.39 21.93
CA GLU A 182 9.10 -19.72 20.91
C GLU A 182 9.04 -21.21 20.56
N VAL A 183 9.21 -21.50 19.28
CA VAL A 183 9.22 -22.83 18.71
C VAL A 183 10.37 -22.99 17.73
N ASN A 184 10.95 -24.16 17.64
CA ASN A 184 12.02 -24.47 16.71
C ASN A 184 11.42 -25.01 15.40
N ILE A 185 11.78 -24.38 14.31
CA ILE A 185 11.41 -24.74 12.95
C ILE A 185 12.61 -25.44 12.33
N LYS A 186 12.47 -26.72 11.98
CA LYS A 186 13.52 -27.50 11.30
C LYS A 186 13.38 -27.31 9.80
N LEU A 187 14.49 -26.95 9.16
CA LEU A 187 14.59 -26.82 7.72
C LEU A 187 15.09 -28.12 7.10
N SER A 188 14.90 -28.27 5.80
CA SER A 188 15.32 -29.48 5.05
C SER A 188 16.84 -29.69 5.02
N ASP A 189 17.63 -28.66 5.32
CA ASP A 189 19.11 -28.71 5.44
C ASP A 189 19.57 -29.06 6.86
N GLU A 190 18.70 -29.60 7.73
CA GLU A 190 18.94 -29.91 9.14
C GLU A 190 19.22 -28.66 10.02
N SER A 191 19.28 -27.47 9.45
CA SER A 191 19.38 -26.24 10.24
C SER A 191 18.03 -25.91 10.90
N SER A 192 18.05 -25.14 11.99
CA SER A 192 16.84 -24.68 12.65
C SER A 192 16.76 -23.17 12.70
N VAL A 193 15.55 -22.66 12.68
CA VAL A 193 15.25 -21.24 12.90
C VAL A 193 14.19 -21.11 13.99
N VAL A 194 14.19 -19.99 14.69
CA VAL A 194 13.22 -19.75 15.76
C VAL A 194 11.99 -19.04 15.15
N GLY A 195 10.82 -19.55 15.52
CA GLY A 195 9.54 -18.91 15.28
C GLY A 195 8.82 -18.64 16.59
N LYS A 196 7.75 -17.84 16.53
CA LYS A 196 6.90 -17.51 17.67
C LYS A 196 5.44 -17.81 17.33
N ILE A 197 4.74 -18.47 18.21
CA ILE A 197 3.31 -18.73 18.03
C ILE A 197 2.58 -17.38 18.10
N ASN A 198 2.01 -16.95 16.97
CA ASN A 198 1.35 -15.66 16.84
C ASN A 198 -0.14 -15.74 17.16
N ARG A 199 -0.82 -16.73 16.60
CA ARG A 199 -2.27 -16.90 16.77
C ARG A 199 -2.70 -18.36 16.60
N ILE A 200 -3.86 -18.68 17.16
CA ILE A 200 -4.52 -19.99 17.02
C ILE A 200 -5.90 -19.74 16.42
N ASN A 201 -6.23 -20.45 15.35
CA ASN A 201 -7.58 -20.41 14.79
C ASN A 201 -8.57 -21.06 15.77
N ASN A 202 -9.72 -20.45 15.96
CA ASN A 202 -10.78 -21.01 16.78
C ASN A 202 -11.70 -21.97 16.02
N ASN A 203 -11.63 -21.96 14.68
CA ASN A 203 -12.41 -22.87 13.86
C ASN A 203 -11.71 -24.23 13.77
N VAL A 204 -12.46 -25.28 14.08
CA VAL A 204 -12.02 -26.67 13.92
C VAL A 204 -12.38 -27.15 12.52
N ASN A 205 -11.40 -27.70 11.82
CA ASN A 205 -11.69 -28.42 10.58
C ASN A 205 -12.45 -29.71 10.94
N ARG A 206 -13.67 -29.84 10.43
CA ARG A 206 -14.57 -30.95 10.80
C ARG A 206 -14.13 -32.30 10.26
N GLU A 207 -13.44 -32.32 9.14
CA GLU A 207 -13.00 -33.54 8.49
C GLU A 207 -11.74 -34.11 9.17
N THR A 208 -10.77 -33.24 9.49
CA THR A 208 -9.48 -33.65 10.07
C THR A 208 -9.43 -33.53 11.59
N GLN A 209 -10.44 -32.89 12.23
CA GLN A 209 -10.49 -32.61 13.67
C GLN A 209 -9.24 -31.85 14.15
N THR A 210 -8.73 -30.93 13.31
CA THR A 210 -7.55 -30.10 13.59
C THR A 210 -7.90 -28.64 13.74
N VAL A 211 -7.03 -27.88 14.42
CA VAL A 211 -7.02 -26.42 14.48
C VAL A 211 -5.71 -25.90 13.90
N SER A 212 -5.77 -24.78 13.17
CA SER A 212 -4.57 -24.15 12.62
C SER A 212 -3.90 -23.28 13.68
N VAL A 213 -2.61 -23.48 13.87
CA VAL A 213 -1.71 -22.65 14.67
C VAL A 213 -0.78 -21.91 13.71
N PHE A 214 -0.65 -20.62 13.89
CA PHE A 214 0.16 -19.75 13.06
C PHE A 214 1.42 -19.34 13.82
N VAL A 215 2.56 -19.66 13.23
CA VAL A 215 3.89 -19.35 13.77
C VAL A 215 4.54 -18.31 12.89
N LYS A 216 4.98 -17.20 13.48
CA LYS A 216 5.69 -16.12 12.80
C LYS A 216 7.20 -16.29 12.96
N SER A 217 7.95 -16.08 11.88
CA SER A 217 9.42 -16.07 11.90
C SER A 217 9.96 -15.01 10.93
N ASN A 218 10.98 -14.28 11.40
CA ASN A 218 11.67 -13.25 10.60
C ASN A 218 13.01 -13.77 10.04
N SER A 219 13.15 -15.07 9.89
CA SER A 219 14.39 -15.66 9.38
C SER A 219 14.50 -15.54 7.86
N LYS A 220 15.61 -14.99 7.39
CA LYS A 220 15.96 -14.91 5.95
C LYS A 220 16.25 -16.27 5.30
N LYS A 221 16.30 -17.36 6.10
CA LYS A 221 16.44 -18.72 5.58
C LYS A 221 15.11 -19.32 5.09
N LEU A 222 14.00 -18.70 5.46
CA LEU A 222 12.67 -19.11 5.00
C LEU A 222 12.36 -18.52 3.62
N SER A 223 11.56 -19.24 2.86
CA SER A 223 11.06 -18.80 1.56
C SER A 223 9.58 -19.17 1.42
N ASP A 224 8.85 -18.35 0.68
CA ASP A 224 7.45 -18.63 0.36
C ASP A 224 7.31 -19.96 -0.37
N GLY A 225 6.37 -20.81 0.05
CA GLY A 225 6.15 -22.15 -0.48
C GLY A 225 7.04 -23.25 0.11
N MET A 226 7.91 -22.95 1.07
CA MET A 226 8.81 -23.92 1.69
C MET A 226 8.04 -24.91 2.57
N TYR A 227 8.35 -26.23 2.47
CA TYR A 227 7.91 -27.23 3.45
C TYR A 227 8.92 -27.29 4.59
N ILE A 228 8.43 -27.41 5.80
CA ILE A 228 9.23 -27.46 7.02
C ILE A 228 8.64 -28.44 8.02
N ASP A 229 9.48 -28.91 8.94
CA ASP A 229 9.06 -29.63 10.13
C ASP A 229 9.10 -28.69 11.34
N LEU A 230 8.05 -28.74 12.16
CA LEU A 230 7.92 -27.88 13.32
C LEU A 230 7.82 -28.70 14.60
N ASP A 231 8.72 -28.42 15.55
CA ASP A 231 8.72 -29.07 16.85
C ASP A 231 7.95 -28.20 17.85
N LEU A 232 6.70 -28.60 18.12
CA LEU A 232 5.85 -27.96 19.13
C LEU A 232 6.04 -28.64 20.47
N SER A 233 6.92 -28.11 21.31
CA SER A 233 7.04 -28.57 22.71
C SER A 233 5.77 -28.23 23.48
N LEU A 234 4.92 -29.22 23.70
CA LEU A 234 3.77 -29.09 24.57
C LEU A 234 4.22 -29.00 26.03
N LYS A 235 3.47 -28.32 26.89
CA LYS A 235 3.72 -28.31 28.32
C LYS A 235 3.57 -29.74 28.83
N SER A 236 4.63 -30.35 29.34
CA SER A 236 4.53 -31.67 29.97
C SER A 236 3.54 -31.61 31.11
N ILE A 237 2.50 -32.41 31.06
CA ILE A 237 1.66 -32.66 32.23
C ILE A 237 2.49 -33.59 33.11
N GLU A 238 3.05 -33.07 34.20
CA GLU A 238 3.47 -33.94 35.31
C GLU A 238 2.21 -34.58 35.88
N ASN A 239 1.82 -35.70 35.34
CA ASN A 239 0.85 -36.57 35.96
C ASN A 239 1.49 -37.20 37.18
N SER A 240 1.32 -36.56 38.35
CA SER A 240 1.46 -37.30 39.57
C SER A 240 0.23 -38.21 39.72
N PHE A 241 0.34 -39.44 39.30
CA PHE A 241 -0.49 -40.49 39.84
C PHE A 241 -0.09 -40.71 41.28
N LYS A 242 -0.98 -40.34 42.21
CA LYS A 242 -1.02 -40.95 43.54
C LYS A 242 -2.09 -42.01 43.55
#